data_73d928274e409802b5245c857ddcfc38
#
_entry.id   73d928274e409802b5245c857ddcfc38
#
_cell.length_a   1.000
_cell.length_b   1.000
_cell.length_c   1.000
_cell.angle_alpha   90.00
_cell.angle_beta   90.00
_cell.angle_gamma   90.00
#
_symmetry.space_group_name_H-M   'P 1'
#
loop_
_entity.id
_entity.type
_entity.pdbx_description
1 polymer ?
#
loop_
_entity_poly.entity_id
_entity_poly.type
_entity_poly.pdbx_seq_one_letter_code
_entity_poly.pdbx_strand_id
1 'polypeptide(L)'
;MSKEPLKHLYSREALNAQPSVIRDICALVARPEVCSLAGGWPDPAKFPIDAIRRIFDDLMAAQGDQLLQYGSTEGLEDLRQVLAERLKTEGLTDAAPDNLIITHGSAQGMHLAAQVFIDRDDVVIVGLPTYFGGPGAVRSRGGKVVGVPVDRDGLNPNRMGQEINRLKTAGKRVKGVYVIPNFQNPTGVTLSLERRRQLTRLAETHDLVIFEDDPYADLRFEGQRLPSLKSMDRSGRVIHLRSLSKTFVPGVRLGWAFGESDAIRQMVVAKQFSDAATNTPAQYILLEFIRRGLLDRQIQENIEFYRAKRDFMLAQMDRHFPREATWSRPRGGFFIFVKLPINMDAGELFQRAVDRNVAFVTGQPFFVDGSGHNTLRLSYSQAGKKDIEAAIREIGNLIKDDLAGPRPDRVD
;
A
#
# COMPACT_ATOMS: atom_id res chain seq x y z
N MET A 1 34.18 -23.47 0.75
CA MET A 1 33.99 -22.47 -0.29
C MET A 1 32.69 -21.71 0.01
N SER A 2 32.69 -20.40 0.00
CA SER A 2 31.53 -19.55 0.32
C SER A 2 30.37 -19.91 -0.60
N LYS A 3 29.13 -20.10 -0.05
CA LYS A 3 27.91 -20.32 -0.84
C LYS A 3 27.50 -19.06 -1.66
N GLU A 4 28.20 -17.93 -1.52
CA GLU A 4 27.91 -16.65 -2.16
C GLU A 4 29.13 -16.10 -2.90
N PRO A 5 29.54 -16.73 -4.02
CA PRO A 5 30.81 -16.38 -4.69
C PRO A 5 30.84 -14.98 -5.32
N LEU A 6 29.66 -14.34 -5.58
CA LEU A 6 29.55 -13.03 -6.20
C LEU A 6 29.30 -11.88 -5.19
N LYS A 7 29.19 -12.16 -3.90
CA LYS A 7 28.80 -11.16 -2.89
C LYS A 7 29.73 -9.93 -2.86
N HIS A 8 31.01 -10.13 -3.13
CA HIS A 8 32.01 -9.04 -3.21
C HIS A 8 31.84 -8.09 -4.40
N LEU A 9 31.03 -8.48 -5.41
CA LEU A 9 30.72 -7.69 -6.59
C LEU A 9 29.39 -6.93 -6.47
N TYR A 10 28.60 -7.18 -5.43
CA TYR A 10 27.31 -6.52 -5.27
C TYR A 10 27.47 -5.03 -4.99
N SER A 11 26.56 -4.23 -5.52
CA SER A 11 26.48 -2.80 -5.18
C SER A 11 26.18 -2.62 -3.68
N ARG A 12 26.52 -1.46 -3.13
CA ARG A 12 26.22 -1.13 -1.72
C ARG A 12 24.70 -1.18 -1.47
N GLU A 13 23.89 -0.72 -2.41
CA GLU A 13 22.44 -0.73 -2.33
C GLU A 13 21.90 -2.17 -2.30
N ALA A 14 22.45 -3.07 -3.13
CA ALA A 14 22.08 -4.49 -3.12
C ALA A 14 22.45 -5.19 -1.81
N LEU A 15 23.61 -4.88 -1.25
CA LEU A 15 24.04 -5.43 0.05
C LEU A 15 23.19 -4.93 1.23
N ASN A 16 22.64 -3.71 1.13
CA ASN A 16 21.77 -3.11 2.14
C ASN A 16 20.29 -3.45 1.95
N ALA A 17 19.93 -4.05 0.81
CA ALA A 17 18.53 -4.46 0.55
C ALA A 17 18.12 -5.58 1.51
N GLN A 18 17.01 -5.37 2.20
CA GLN A 18 16.43 -6.39 3.08
C GLN A 18 15.31 -7.14 2.34
N PRO A 19 15.27 -8.48 2.43
CA PRO A 19 14.13 -9.25 1.93
C PRO A 19 12.82 -8.76 2.57
N SER A 20 11.72 -8.91 1.85
CA SER A 20 10.41 -8.58 2.40
C SER A 20 9.96 -9.68 3.36
N VAL A 21 9.95 -9.40 4.66
CA VAL A 21 9.41 -10.31 5.70
C VAL A 21 7.98 -10.73 5.39
N ILE A 22 7.18 -9.84 4.78
CA ILE A 22 5.80 -10.17 4.38
C ILE A 22 5.79 -11.24 3.27
N ARG A 23 6.77 -11.22 2.35
CA ARG A 23 6.91 -12.26 1.33
C ARG A 23 7.22 -13.61 1.95
N ASP A 24 8.08 -13.64 2.95
CA ASP A 24 8.46 -14.86 3.65
C ASP A 24 7.28 -15.43 4.45
N ILE A 25 6.52 -14.56 5.13
CA ILE A 25 5.25 -14.93 5.78
C ILE A 25 4.26 -15.46 4.74
N CYS A 26 4.11 -14.80 3.59
CA CYS A 26 3.21 -15.27 2.53
C CYS A 26 3.64 -16.64 1.95
N ALA A 27 4.92 -16.93 1.87
CA ALA A 27 5.42 -18.25 1.45
C ALA A 27 5.13 -19.34 2.51
N LEU A 28 5.26 -19.02 3.80
CA LEU A 28 4.92 -19.91 4.91
C LEU A 28 3.43 -20.27 4.94
N VAL A 29 2.56 -19.32 4.58
CA VAL A 29 1.08 -19.47 4.62
C VAL A 29 0.49 -19.99 3.30
N ALA A 30 1.32 -20.37 2.34
CA ALA A 30 0.86 -21.01 1.10
C ALA A 30 0.34 -22.47 1.32
N ARG A 31 0.36 -22.97 2.57
CA ARG A 31 -0.17 -24.27 2.95
C ARG A 31 -1.69 -24.22 2.99
N PRO A 32 -2.41 -25.15 2.32
CA PRO A 32 -3.88 -25.12 2.24
C PRO A 32 -4.60 -25.18 3.59
N GLU A 33 -3.96 -25.79 4.61
CA GLU A 33 -4.49 -25.92 5.95
C GLU A 33 -4.40 -24.63 6.80
N VAL A 34 -3.58 -23.65 6.36
CA VAL A 34 -3.37 -22.41 7.13
C VAL A 34 -4.39 -21.36 6.74
N CYS A 35 -5.21 -20.94 7.69
CA CYS A 35 -6.07 -19.77 7.55
C CYS A 35 -5.23 -18.50 7.60
N SER A 36 -5.05 -17.85 6.44
CA SER A 36 -4.22 -16.67 6.31
C SER A 36 -5.01 -15.36 6.41
N LEU A 37 -4.78 -14.58 7.46
CA LEU A 37 -5.16 -13.18 7.58
C LEU A 37 -3.98 -12.23 7.29
N ALA A 38 -2.92 -12.73 6.63
CA ALA A 38 -1.69 -12.00 6.35
C ALA A 38 -1.73 -11.22 5.03
N GLY A 39 -2.26 -11.82 3.95
CA GLY A 39 -2.21 -11.27 2.60
C GLY A 39 -3.09 -10.04 2.41
N GLY A 40 -2.53 -8.98 1.82
CA GLY A 40 -3.30 -7.78 1.40
C GLY A 40 -3.75 -7.87 -0.06
N TRP A 41 -4.14 -9.05 -0.53
CA TRP A 41 -4.60 -9.29 -1.89
C TRP A 41 -6.13 -9.25 -1.96
N PRO A 42 -6.72 -8.78 -3.07
CA PRO A 42 -8.17 -8.88 -3.26
C PRO A 42 -8.62 -10.34 -3.39
N ASP A 43 -9.89 -10.59 -3.11
CA ASP A 43 -10.49 -11.91 -3.19
C ASP A 43 -10.67 -12.33 -4.66
N PRO A 44 -10.12 -13.48 -5.10
CA PRO A 44 -10.27 -13.97 -6.48
C PRO A 44 -11.73 -14.18 -6.89
N ALA A 45 -12.65 -14.44 -5.97
CA ALA A 45 -14.08 -14.57 -6.24
C ALA A 45 -14.72 -13.29 -6.81
N LYS A 46 -14.03 -12.13 -6.68
CA LYS A 46 -14.47 -10.85 -7.20
C LYS A 46 -13.77 -10.44 -8.51
N PHE A 47 -12.94 -11.31 -9.08
CA PHE A 47 -12.32 -11.00 -10.36
C PHE A 47 -13.32 -11.10 -11.51
N PRO A 48 -13.40 -10.11 -12.41
CA PRO A 48 -14.34 -10.07 -13.52
C PRO A 48 -13.84 -10.90 -14.71
N ILE A 49 -13.60 -12.22 -14.50
CA ILE A 49 -12.92 -13.13 -15.45
C ILE A 49 -13.63 -13.15 -16.80
N ASP A 50 -14.97 -13.31 -16.80
CA ASP A 50 -15.74 -13.40 -18.05
C ASP A 50 -15.77 -12.08 -18.83
N ALA A 51 -15.77 -10.93 -18.14
CA ALA A 51 -15.69 -9.64 -18.78
C ALA A 51 -14.32 -9.42 -19.42
N ILE A 52 -13.24 -9.76 -18.71
CA ILE A 52 -11.87 -9.66 -19.22
C ILE A 52 -11.68 -10.57 -20.44
N ARG A 53 -12.16 -11.81 -20.40
CA ARG A 53 -12.09 -12.74 -21.52
C ARG A 53 -12.78 -12.17 -22.76
N ARG A 54 -14.04 -11.72 -22.64
CA ARG A 54 -14.78 -11.13 -23.77
C ARG A 54 -14.09 -9.89 -24.34
N ILE A 55 -13.61 -9.00 -23.46
CA ILE A 55 -12.88 -7.81 -23.92
C ILE A 55 -11.61 -8.20 -24.66
N PHE A 56 -10.87 -9.19 -24.17
CA PHE A 56 -9.66 -9.66 -24.84
C PHE A 56 -9.96 -10.27 -26.22
N ASP A 57 -10.99 -11.12 -26.32
CA ASP A 57 -11.43 -11.73 -27.58
C ASP A 57 -11.86 -10.65 -28.59
N ASP A 58 -12.67 -9.65 -28.16
CA ASP A 58 -13.08 -8.53 -29.00
C ASP A 58 -11.88 -7.72 -29.52
N LEU A 59 -10.91 -7.41 -28.64
CA LEU A 59 -9.72 -6.67 -28.97
C LEU A 59 -8.80 -7.43 -29.94
N MET A 60 -8.62 -8.73 -29.71
CA MET A 60 -7.83 -9.59 -30.61
C MET A 60 -8.42 -9.65 -32.00
N ALA A 61 -9.76 -9.72 -32.12
CA ALA A 61 -10.44 -9.74 -33.41
C ALA A 61 -10.39 -8.40 -34.15
N ALA A 62 -10.45 -7.27 -33.40
CA ALA A 62 -10.53 -5.93 -34.01
C ALA A 62 -9.16 -5.30 -34.31
N GLN A 63 -8.15 -5.50 -33.44
CA GLN A 63 -6.85 -4.79 -33.48
C GLN A 63 -5.72 -5.60 -32.84
N GLY A 64 -5.67 -6.91 -33.09
CA GLY A 64 -4.72 -7.82 -32.46
C GLY A 64 -3.24 -7.45 -32.71
N ASP A 65 -2.92 -6.90 -33.87
CA ASP A 65 -1.60 -6.39 -34.23
C ASP A 65 -1.14 -5.23 -33.32
N GLN A 66 -2.01 -4.27 -33.08
CA GLN A 66 -1.76 -3.14 -32.16
C GLN A 66 -1.70 -3.60 -30.69
N LEU A 67 -2.60 -4.51 -30.31
CA LEU A 67 -2.66 -5.08 -28.98
C LEU A 67 -1.34 -5.76 -28.58
N LEU A 68 -0.70 -6.44 -29.52
CA LEU A 68 0.49 -7.24 -29.28
C LEU A 68 1.81 -6.51 -29.58
N GLN A 69 1.75 -5.25 -30.05
CA GLN A 69 2.93 -4.43 -30.33
C GLN A 69 3.39 -3.68 -29.09
N TYR A 70 4.61 -3.19 -29.10
CA TYR A 70 5.13 -2.24 -28.10
C TYR A 70 4.26 -0.98 -28.05
N GLY A 71 3.90 -0.56 -26.84
CA GLY A 71 3.24 0.72 -26.59
C GLY A 71 4.22 1.85 -26.30
N SER A 72 3.70 3.08 -26.15
CA SER A 72 4.50 4.22 -25.68
C SER A 72 4.92 4.04 -24.23
N THR A 73 6.03 4.66 -23.84
CA THR A 73 6.54 4.60 -22.46
C THR A 73 5.58 5.25 -21.46
N GLU A 74 4.92 6.32 -21.87
CA GLU A 74 3.91 7.04 -21.11
C GLU A 74 2.66 6.18 -20.86
N GLY A 75 2.42 5.21 -21.72
CA GLY A 75 1.19 4.41 -21.81
C GLY A 75 0.24 4.91 -22.89
N LEU A 76 -0.79 4.11 -23.18
CA LEU A 76 -1.77 4.42 -24.21
C LEU A 76 -2.39 5.78 -23.99
N GLU A 77 -2.41 6.63 -25.02
CA GLU A 77 -2.96 7.99 -24.96
C GLU A 77 -4.44 7.98 -24.57
N ASP A 78 -5.25 7.14 -25.19
CA ASP A 78 -6.67 6.97 -24.90
C ASP A 78 -6.91 6.58 -23.42
N LEU A 79 -6.07 5.71 -22.87
CA LEU A 79 -6.17 5.32 -21.46
C LEU A 79 -5.81 6.49 -20.55
N ARG A 80 -4.74 7.24 -20.85
CA ARG A 80 -4.36 8.43 -20.10
C ARG A 80 -5.45 9.49 -20.15
N GLN A 81 -6.09 9.69 -21.32
CA GLN A 81 -7.22 10.60 -21.49
C GLN A 81 -8.41 10.21 -20.57
N VAL A 82 -8.83 8.95 -20.62
CA VAL A 82 -9.95 8.45 -19.81
C VAL A 82 -9.64 8.54 -18.31
N LEU A 83 -8.40 8.26 -17.90
CA LEU A 83 -7.97 8.41 -16.50
C LEU A 83 -7.90 9.88 -16.08
N ALA A 84 -7.46 10.79 -16.95
CA ALA A 84 -7.48 12.24 -16.68
C ALA A 84 -8.91 12.74 -16.43
N GLU A 85 -9.86 12.38 -17.28
CA GLU A 85 -11.27 12.72 -17.07
C GLU A 85 -11.81 12.17 -15.75
N ARG A 86 -11.46 10.93 -15.41
CA ARG A 86 -11.83 10.34 -14.11
C ARG A 86 -11.24 11.13 -12.93
N LEU A 87 -9.97 11.52 -13.00
CA LEU A 87 -9.30 12.33 -11.97
C LEU A 87 -9.95 13.70 -11.81
N LYS A 88 -10.42 14.33 -12.89
CA LYS A 88 -11.18 15.59 -12.81
C LYS A 88 -12.45 15.45 -11.97
N THR A 89 -13.17 14.33 -12.10
CA THR A 89 -14.35 14.06 -11.25
C THR A 89 -14.01 13.86 -9.78
N GLU A 90 -12.74 13.54 -9.48
CA GLU A 90 -12.19 13.40 -8.12
C GLU A 90 -11.63 14.73 -7.55
N GLY A 91 -11.75 15.83 -8.30
CA GLY A 91 -11.30 17.16 -7.89
C GLY A 91 -9.89 17.54 -8.35
N LEU A 92 -9.28 16.74 -9.23
CA LEU A 92 -7.98 17.02 -9.86
C LEU A 92 -8.21 17.70 -11.22
N THR A 93 -8.66 18.95 -11.19
CA THR A 93 -9.20 19.68 -12.35
C THR A 93 -8.17 19.95 -13.45
N ASP A 94 -6.89 19.91 -13.13
CA ASP A 94 -5.74 20.09 -14.01
C ASP A 94 -5.24 18.77 -14.65
N ALA A 95 -5.91 17.64 -14.36
CA ALA A 95 -5.52 16.36 -14.91
C ALA A 95 -5.65 16.34 -16.44
N ALA A 96 -4.54 15.98 -17.10
CA ALA A 96 -4.41 15.86 -18.55
C ALA A 96 -3.52 14.67 -18.90
N PRO A 97 -3.57 14.14 -20.14
CA PRO A 97 -2.69 13.02 -20.54
C PRO A 97 -1.20 13.29 -20.31
N ASP A 98 -0.75 14.55 -20.50
CA ASP A 98 0.67 14.93 -20.44
C ASP A 98 1.25 14.97 -19.02
N ASN A 99 0.40 14.94 -18.00
CA ASN A 99 0.82 14.86 -16.60
C ASN A 99 0.47 13.51 -15.92
N LEU A 100 0.25 12.47 -16.77
CA LEU A 100 0.01 11.08 -16.39
C LEU A 100 1.00 10.14 -17.05
N ILE A 101 1.49 9.15 -16.30
CA ILE A 101 2.25 8.01 -16.79
C ILE A 101 1.65 6.71 -16.27
N ILE A 102 1.44 5.75 -17.19
CA ILE A 102 0.98 4.40 -16.80
C ILE A 102 2.16 3.58 -16.30
N THR A 103 1.96 2.88 -15.20
CA THR A 103 3.02 2.13 -14.52
C THR A 103 2.58 0.71 -14.15
N HIS A 104 3.55 -0.17 -13.86
CA HIS A 104 3.28 -1.50 -13.29
C HIS A 104 2.85 -1.41 -11.81
N GLY A 105 1.67 -0.82 -11.59
CA GLY A 105 1.11 -0.49 -10.27
C GLY A 105 1.82 0.71 -9.62
N SER A 106 1.29 1.22 -8.50
CA SER A 106 1.89 2.32 -7.74
C SER A 106 3.31 2.02 -7.26
N ALA A 107 3.68 0.75 -7.11
CA ALA A 107 5.03 0.35 -6.72
C ALA A 107 6.09 0.79 -7.73
N GLN A 108 5.87 0.61 -9.05
CA GLN A 108 6.77 1.15 -10.05
C GLN A 108 6.72 2.68 -10.07
N GLY A 109 5.52 3.27 -9.96
CA GLY A 109 5.38 4.73 -9.85
C GLY A 109 6.23 5.32 -8.72
N MET A 110 6.20 4.70 -7.54
CA MET A 110 7.05 5.11 -6.41
C MET A 110 8.55 4.92 -6.71
N HIS A 111 8.91 3.84 -7.39
CA HIS A 111 10.31 3.58 -7.75
C HIS A 111 10.85 4.61 -8.74
N LEU A 112 10.08 4.95 -9.77
CA LEU A 112 10.41 5.99 -10.74
C LEU A 112 10.48 7.37 -10.07
N ALA A 113 9.52 7.69 -9.20
CA ALA A 113 9.55 8.93 -8.44
C ALA A 113 10.80 9.00 -7.52
N ALA A 114 11.14 7.92 -6.84
CA ALA A 114 12.38 7.87 -6.06
C ALA A 114 13.63 8.03 -6.93
N GLN A 115 13.63 7.49 -8.15
CA GLN A 115 14.74 7.66 -9.10
C GLN A 115 14.90 9.11 -9.56
N VAL A 116 13.81 9.84 -9.72
CA VAL A 116 13.82 11.25 -10.15
C VAL A 116 14.20 12.20 -9.00
N PHE A 117 13.72 11.94 -7.79
CA PHE A 117 13.81 12.93 -6.71
C PHE A 117 14.86 12.61 -5.62
N ILE A 118 15.33 11.37 -5.49
CA ILE A 118 16.14 10.96 -4.33
C ILE A 118 17.59 10.71 -4.73
N ASP A 119 18.48 11.49 -4.12
CA ASP A 119 19.91 11.25 -4.11
C ASP A 119 20.34 10.43 -2.89
N ARG A 120 21.58 9.94 -2.93
CA ARG A 120 22.19 9.27 -1.77
C ARG A 120 22.19 10.20 -0.57
N ASP A 121 21.87 9.65 0.60
CA ASP A 121 21.78 10.33 1.90
C ASP A 121 20.63 11.34 2.05
N ASP A 122 19.83 11.58 1.03
CA ASP A 122 18.56 12.32 1.17
C ASP A 122 17.65 11.63 2.18
N VAL A 123 16.93 12.41 2.97
CA VAL A 123 16.00 11.89 3.96
C VAL A 123 14.56 12.04 3.47
N VAL A 124 13.80 10.95 3.51
CA VAL A 124 12.36 10.95 3.31
C VAL A 124 11.66 10.61 4.62
N ILE A 125 10.72 11.45 5.03
CA ILE A 125 9.89 11.20 6.21
C ILE A 125 8.77 10.23 5.82
N VAL A 126 8.48 9.28 6.70
CA VAL A 126 7.43 8.27 6.50
C VAL A 126 6.59 8.12 7.76
N GLY A 127 5.38 7.57 7.63
CA GLY A 127 4.58 7.19 8.79
C GLY A 127 5.26 6.08 9.62
N LEU A 128 5.01 6.09 10.91
CA LEU A 128 5.44 5.05 11.85
C LEU A 128 4.21 4.51 12.57
N PRO A 129 3.63 3.37 12.12
CA PRO A 129 4.09 2.49 11.04
C PRO A 129 3.73 2.97 9.62
N THR A 130 4.34 2.32 8.59
CA THR A 130 4.02 2.53 7.17
C THR A 130 4.23 1.27 6.32
N TYR A 131 3.70 1.26 5.10
CA TYR A 131 3.96 0.20 4.12
C TYR A 131 5.42 0.24 3.65
N PHE A 132 6.09 -0.90 3.68
CA PHE A 132 7.52 -1.01 3.41
C PHE A 132 7.93 -0.65 1.96
N GLY A 133 6.99 -0.65 1.00
CA GLY A 133 7.30 -0.37 -0.41
C GLY A 133 7.83 1.05 -0.65
N GLY A 134 7.27 2.06 0.02
CA GLY A 134 7.77 3.43 -0.04
C GLY A 134 9.19 3.57 0.52
N PRO A 135 9.44 3.19 1.78
CA PRO A 135 10.78 3.10 2.35
C PRO A 135 11.77 2.29 1.51
N GLY A 136 11.34 1.18 0.94
CA GLY A 136 12.14 0.33 0.06
C GLY A 136 12.60 1.05 -1.20
N ALA A 137 11.71 1.77 -1.86
CA ALA A 137 12.04 2.57 -3.05
C ALA A 137 13.06 3.67 -2.74
N VAL A 138 12.92 4.36 -1.60
CA VAL A 138 13.89 5.37 -1.15
C VAL A 138 15.27 4.75 -0.88
N ARG A 139 15.29 3.65 -0.11
CA ARG A 139 16.54 2.95 0.23
C ARG A 139 17.26 2.38 -0.99
N SER A 140 16.54 1.96 -2.02
CA SER A 140 17.13 1.46 -3.27
C SER A 140 17.94 2.53 -4.03
N ARG A 141 17.71 3.82 -3.70
CA ARG A 141 18.48 4.96 -4.24
C ARG A 141 19.58 5.44 -3.27
N GLY A 142 19.81 4.72 -2.19
CA GLY A 142 20.74 5.14 -1.13
C GLY A 142 20.19 6.23 -0.22
N GLY A 143 18.91 6.59 -0.36
CA GLY A 143 18.22 7.51 0.53
C GLY A 143 17.93 6.89 1.90
N LYS A 144 17.67 7.73 2.88
CA LYS A 144 17.36 7.36 4.27
C LYS A 144 15.89 7.65 4.56
N VAL A 145 15.34 6.88 5.48
CA VAL A 145 13.96 7.08 5.93
C VAL A 145 13.92 7.35 7.42
N VAL A 146 13.06 8.28 7.82
CA VAL A 146 12.83 8.63 9.22
C VAL A 146 11.33 8.57 9.51
N GLY A 147 10.98 7.83 10.57
CA GLY A 147 9.60 7.61 10.96
C GLY A 147 9.03 8.73 11.82
N VAL A 148 7.77 9.10 11.54
CA VAL A 148 6.98 10.03 12.36
C VAL A 148 5.68 9.34 12.78
N PRO A 149 5.26 9.43 14.05
CA PRO A 149 4.11 8.68 14.54
C PRO A 149 2.83 8.90 13.74
N VAL A 150 2.13 7.79 13.48
CA VAL A 150 0.77 7.75 12.94
C VAL A 150 -0.18 7.48 14.10
N ASP A 151 -1.20 8.30 14.25
CA ASP A 151 -2.28 8.12 15.22
C ASP A 151 -3.65 7.96 14.51
N ARG A 152 -4.75 8.06 15.25
CA ARG A 152 -6.11 7.90 14.71
C ARG A 152 -6.48 8.84 13.55
N ASP A 153 -5.79 9.98 13.41
CA ASP A 153 -6.00 10.98 12.35
C ASP A 153 -4.94 10.90 11.23
N GLY A 154 -4.04 9.91 11.28
CA GLY A 154 -2.96 9.67 10.31
C GLY A 154 -1.60 10.19 10.77
N LEU A 155 -0.71 10.48 9.83
CA LEU A 155 0.61 11.09 10.09
C LEU A 155 0.45 12.41 10.82
N ASN A 156 1.25 12.64 11.88
CA ASN A 156 1.17 13.83 12.70
C ASN A 156 2.03 14.98 12.14
N PRO A 157 1.43 16.07 11.57
CA PRO A 157 2.19 17.14 10.93
C PRO A 157 3.05 17.96 11.91
N ASN A 158 2.63 18.11 13.18
CA ASN A 158 3.40 18.85 14.18
C ASN A 158 4.70 18.09 14.51
N ARG A 159 4.60 16.76 14.70
CA ARG A 159 5.78 15.93 14.91
C ARG A 159 6.66 15.90 13.68
N MET A 160 6.07 15.90 12.48
CA MET A 160 6.83 15.99 11.23
C MET A 160 7.61 17.30 11.15
N GLY A 161 7.00 18.46 11.45
CA GLY A 161 7.70 19.76 11.46
C GLY A 161 8.86 19.80 12.46
N GLN A 162 8.66 19.24 13.67
CA GLN A 162 9.74 19.11 14.67
C GLN A 162 10.90 18.26 14.14
N GLU A 163 10.59 17.14 13.50
CA GLU A 163 11.60 16.23 12.97
C GLU A 163 12.35 16.83 11.76
N ILE A 164 11.66 17.54 10.87
CA ILE A 164 12.31 18.31 9.78
C ILE A 164 13.33 19.29 10.34
N ASN A 165 12.96 20.07 11.35
CA ASN A 165 13.85 21.06 11.96
C ASN A 165 15.06 20.39 12.63
N ARG A 166 14.84 19.28 13.36
CA ARG A 166 15.92 18.50 13.97
C ARG A 166 16.91 17.98 12.92
N LEU A 167 16.39 17.43 11.81
CA LEU A 167 17.21 16.90 10.73
C LEU A 167 18.01 17.99 10.02
N LYS A 168 17.37 19.14 9.73
CA LYS A 168 18.04 20.31 9.10
C LYS A 168 19.15 20.85 10.01
N THR A 169 18.90 20.99 11.32
CA THR A 169 19.95 21.40 12.28
C THR A 169 21.12 20.41 12.33
N ALA A 170 20.86 19.11 12.11
CA ALA A 170 21.88 18.08 12.00
C ALA A 170 22.57 18.03 10.60
N GLY A 171 22.33 19.00 9.73
CA GLY A 171 22.92 19.08 8.38
C GLY A 171 22.39 18.05 7.41
N LYS A 172 21.19 17.46 7.65
CA LYS A 172 20.56 16.47 6.77
C LYS A 172 19.64 17.16 5.77
N ARG A 173 19.69 16.71 4.51
CA ARG A 173 18.77 17.18 3.47
C ARG A 173 17.49 16.37 3.55
N VAL A 174 16.41 16.98 4.07
CA VAL A 174 15.07 16.39 4.02
C VAL A 174 14.49 16.68 2.65
N LYS A 175 14.22 15.63 1.87
CA LYS A 175 13.80 15.74 0.48
C LYS A 175 12.29 15.63 0.30
N GLY A 176 11.63 14.81 1.11
CA GLY A 176 10.20 14.60 0.94
C GLY A 176 9.53 13.82 2.05
N VAL A 177 8.27 13.53 1.83
CA VAL A 177 7.44 12.69 2.68
C VAL A 177 6.69 11.66 1.84
N TYR A 178 6.67 10.40 2.29
CA TYR A 178 5.83 9.33 1.74
C TYR A 178 4.63 9.12 2.65
N VAL A 179 3.43 9.14 2.08
CA VAL A 179 2.18 9.02 2.82
C VAL A 179 1.15 8.19 2.05
N ILE A 180 0.40 7.35 2.79
CA ILE A 180 -0.81 6.67 2.31
C ILE A 180 -1.99 7.37 2.97
N PRO A 181 -2.73 8.24 2.25
CA PRO A 181 -3.71 9.11 2.89
C PRO A 181 -5.05 8.43 3.19
N ASN A 182 -5.38 7.34 2.50
CA ASN A 182 -6.65 6.64 2.68
C ASN A 182 -6.42 5.20 3.11
N PHE A 183 -7.04 4.80 4.24
CA PHE A 183 -7.04 3.41 4.73
C PHE A 183 -5.63 2.80 4.76
N GLN A 184 -4.71 3.54 5.34
CA GLN A 184 -3.28 3.32 5.33
C GLN A 184 -2.91 1.86 5.68
N ASN A 185 -1.99 1.30 4.93
CA ASN A 185 -1.33 0.04 5.27
C ASN A 185 -0.13 0.32 6.21
N PRO A 186 -0.13 -0.20 7.46
CA PRO A 186 -0.97 -1.28 7.98
C PRO A 186 -2.18 -0.85 8.82
N THR A 187 -2.33 0.42 9.17
CA THR A 187 -3.20 0.87 10.27
C THR A 187 -4.69 0.93 9.91
N GLY A 188 -5.04 0.99 8.64
CA GLY A 188 -6.42 1.25 8.18
C GLY A 188 -6.90 2.68 8.43
N VAL A 189 -6.05 3.56 8.95
CA VAL A 189 -6.40 4.95 9.28
C VAL A 189 -6.48 5.80 8.01
N THR A 190 -7.34 6.80 8.01
CA THR A 190 -7.42 7.83 6.96
C THR A 190 -6.86 9.15 7.49
N LEU A 191 -5.94 9.74 6.74
CA LEU A 191 -5.38 11.07 7.03
C LEU A 191 -6.49 12.10 6.99
N SER A 192 -6.72 12.79 8.10
CA SER A 192 -7.80 13.77 8.22
C SER A 192 -7.61 14.97 7.29
N LEU A 193 -8.71 15.63 6.89
CA LEU A 193 -8.67 16.78 5.99
C LEU A 193 -7.75 17.90 6.52
N GLU A 194 -7.80 18.17 7.82
CA GLU A 194 -6.95 19.19 8.42
C GLU A 194 -5.48 18.82 8.32
N ARG A 195 -5.12 17.56 8.56
CA ARG A 195 -3.74 17.08 8.41
C ARG A 195 -3.26 17.10 6.97
N ARG A 196 -4.13 16.82 5.99
CA ARG A 196 -3.81 16.99 4.57
C ARG A 196 -3.39 18.43 4.26
N ARG A 197 -4.18 19.41 4.72
CA ARG A 197 -3.87 20.85 4.57
C ARG A 197 -2.56 21.24 5.25
N GLN A 198 -2.31 20.72 6.45
CA GLN A 198 -1.07 20.99 7.18
C GLN A 198 0.15 20.36 6.48
N LEU A 199 -0.01 19.15 5.95
CA LEU A 199 1.07 18.45 5.26
C LEU A 199 1.48 19.17 3.96
N THR A 200 0.51 19.63 3.15
CA THR A 200 0.80 20.38 1.93
C THR A 200 1.49 21.71 2.25
N ARG A 201 1.04 22.45 3.29
CA ARG A 201 1.73 23.67 3.74
C ARG A 201 3.16 23.40 4.24
N LEU A 202 3.38 22.33 5.00
CA LEU A 202 4.73 21.97 5.45
C LEU A 202 5.64 21.61 4.28
N ALA A 203 5.13 20.91 3.28
CA ALA A 203 5.89 20.58 2.08
C ALA A 203 6.30 21.83 1.30
N GLU A 204 5.39 22.80 1.16
CA GLU A 204 5.68 24.10 0.54
C GLU A 204 6.71 24.89 1.35
N THR A 205 6.52 25.03 2.67
CA THR A 205 7.41 25.78 3.56
C THR A 205 8.83 25.23 3.60
N HIS A 206 8.98 23.91 3.54
CA HIS A 206 10.27 23.25 3.71
C HIS A 206 10.89 22.75 2.40
N ASP A 207 10.27 23.03 1.25
CA ASP A 207 10.71 22.61 -0.09
C ASP A 207 10.79 21.07 -0.24
N LEU A 208 9.70 20.39 0.09
CA LEU A 208 9.63 18.93 0.09
C LEU A 208 8.72 18.41 -1.03
N VAL A 209 9.06 17.26 -1.60
CA VAL A 209 8.15 16.48 -2.45
C VAL A 209 7.24 15.59 -1.57
N ILE A 210 5.97 15.46 -1.96
CA ILE A 210 5.03 14.50 -1.35
C ILE A 210 4.82 13.34 -2.32
N PHE A 211 5.17 12.13 -1.89
CA PHE A 211 4.80 10.89 -2.55
C PHE A 211 3.47 10.41 -1.94
N GLU A 212 2.37 10.72 -2.61
CA GLU A 212 1.02 10.34 -2.18
C GLU A 212 0.66 8.98 -2.79
N ASP A 213 0.81 7.88 -2.04
CA ASP A 213 0.46 6.52 -2.49
C ASP A 213 -0.97 6.18 -2.07
N ASP A 214 -1.89 6.09 -3.04
CA ASP A 214 -3.32 5.99 -2.77
C ASP A 214 -4.00 4.78 -3.46
N PRO A 215 -3.60 3.55 -3.12
CA PRO A 215 -4.15 2.34 -3.74
C PRO A 215 -5.55 1.95 -3.22
N TYR A 216 -6.02 2.56 -2.13
CA TYR A 216 -7.28 2.20 -1.46
C TYR A 216 -8.38 3.25 -1.57
N ALA A 217 -8.16 4.41 -2.20
CA ALA A 217 -9.10 5.52 -2.23
C ALA A 217 -10.54 5.11 -2.62
N ASP A 218 -10.65 4.20 -3.59
CA ASP A 218 -11.93 3.75 -4.13
C ASP A 218 -12.61 2.66 -3.26
N LEU A 219 -11.91 2.09 -2.28
CA LEU A 219 -12.45 1.10 -1.33
C LEU A 219 -12.94 1.75 -0.03
N ARG A 220 -13.71 2.81 -0.16
CA ARG A 220 -14.32 3.52 0.97
C ARG A 220 -15.68 2.92 1.29
N PHE A 221 -15.85 2.43 2.52
CA PHE A 221 -17.10 1.82 2.99
C PHE A 221 -18.02 2.82 3.67
N GLU A 222 -17.44 3.86 4.31
CA GLU A 222 -18.14 4.85 5.10
C GLU A 222 -17.56 6.25 4.95
N GLY A 223 -18.43 7.25 5.16
CA GLY A 223 -18.07 8.66 5.10
C GLY A 223 -17.88 9.17 3.66
N GLN A 224 -17.55 10.45 3.55
CA GLN A 224 -17.32 11.11 2.27
C GLN A 224 -15.86 10.94 1.80
N ARG A 225 -15.66 10.97 0.48
CA ARG A 225 -14.32 11.06 -0.11
C ARG A 225 -13.68 12.39 0.32
N LEU A 226 -12.48 12.32 0.86
CA LEU A 226 -11.68 13.50 1.15
C LEU A 226 -10.86 13.90 -0.07
N PRO A 227 -10.65 15.19 -0.32
CA PRO A 227 -9.72 15.67 -1.34
C PRO A 227 -8.34 15.05 -1.18
N SER A 228 -7.67 14.64 -2.28
CA SER A 228 -6.30 14.15 -2.25
C SER A 228 -5.33 15.27 -1.85
N LEU A 229 -4.10 14.94 -1.45
CA LEU A 229 -3.06 15.96 -1.25
C LEU A 229 -2.76 16.67 -2.57
N LYS A 230 -2.73 15.93 -3.69
CA LYS A 230 -2.51 16.50 -5.04
C LYS A 230 -3.60 17.53 -5.40
N SER A 231 -4.88 17.29 -5.06
CA SER A 231 -5.95 18.27 -5.33
C SER A 231 -5.84 19.56 -4.50
N MET A 232 -5.04 19.55 -3.44
CA MET A 232 -4.76 20.73 -2.59
C MET A 232 -3.40 21.36 -2.90
N ASP A 233 -2.59 20.71 -3.72
CA ASP A 233 -1.24 21.12 -4.09
C ASP A 233 -1.30 22.30 -5.07
N ARG A 234 -0.83 23.46 -4.62
CA ARG A 234 -0.74 24.68 -5.44
C ARG A 234 0.67 24.96 -5.94
N SER A 235 1.64 24.19 -5.49
CA SER A 235 3.07 24.41 -5.72
C SER A 235 3.73 23.31 -6.55
N GLY A 236 2.94 22.35 -7.07
CA GLY A 236 3.43 21.28 -7.94
C GLY A 236 4.31 20.23 -7.25
N ARG A 237 4.14 20.04 -5.92
CA ARG A 237 5.03 19.21 -5.11
C ARG A 237 4.54 17.78 -4.87
N VAL A 238 3.31 17.46 -5.29
CA VAL A 238 2.72 16.14 -5.03
C VAL A 238 2.80 15.26 -6.26
N ILE A 239 3.43 14.10 -6.10
CA ILE A 239 3.36 12.98 -7.03
C ILE A 239 2.31 12.01 -6.49
N HIS A 240 1.16 11.96 -7.15
CA HIS A 240 0.03 11.11 -6.78
C HIS A 240 0.12 9.76 -7.49
N LEU A 241 0.20 8.69 -6.71
CA LEU A 241 0.40 7.32 -7.17
C LEU A 241 -0.89 6.51 -6.95
N ARG A 242 -1.39 5.87 -7.98
CA ARG A 242 -2.60 5.05 -7.93
C ARG A 242 -2.32 3.63 -8.41
N SER A 243 -3.11 2.70 -7.94
CA SER A 243 -3.04 1.29 -8.33
C SER A 243 -4.42 0.71 -8.53
N LEU A 244 -4.59 -0.09 -9.57
CA LEU A 244 -5.81 -0.85 -9.84
C LEU A 244 -5.77 -2.26 -9.23
N SER A 245 -4.68 -2.59 -8.54
CA SER A 245 -4.53 -3.92 -7.92
C SER A 245 -5.58 -4.24 -6.85
N LYS A 246 -6.30 -3.23 -6.31
CA LYS A 246 -7.28 -3.42 -5.23
C LYS A 246 -8.72 -3.33 -5.70
N THR A 247 -8.95 -2.71 -6.86
CA THR A 247 -10.29 -2.44 -7.41
C THR A 247 -10.61 -3.19 -8.70
N PHE A 248 -9.59 -3.53 -9.48
CA PHE A 248 -9.71 -4.34 -10.69
C PHE A 248 -9.10 -5.74 -10.44
N VAL A 249 -7.93 -6.03 -11.02
CA VAL A 249 -7.23 -7.31 -10.79
C VAL A 249 -5.73 -7.07 -10.57
N PRO A 250 -5.09 -7.69 -9.55
CA PRO A 250 -3.70 -7.43 -9.22
C PRO A 250 -2.72 -7.98 -10.25
N GLY A 251 -3.08 -9.05 -10.97
CA GLY A 251 -2.22 -9.75 -11.92
C GLY A 251 -1.87 -8.95 -13.17
N VAL A 252 -2.70 -8.00 -13.58
CA VAL A 252 -2.43 -7.14 -14.75
C VAL A 252 -1.37 -6.09 -14.48
N ARG A 253 -1.04 -5.85 -13.21
CA ARG A 253 0.00 -4.91 -12.80
C ARG A 253 -0.18 -3.50 -13.35
N LEU A 254 -1.38 -2.92 -13.27
CA LEU A 254 -1.65 -1.56 -13.72
C LEU A 254 -1.81 -0.57 -12.57
N GLY A 255 -1.28 0.62 -12.79
CA GLY A 255 -1.40 1.81 -11.97
C GLY A 255 -0.94 3.03 -12.77
N TRP A 256 -0.88 4.17 -12.13
CA TRP A 256 -0.37 5.39 -12.75
C TRP A 256 0.24 6.33 -11.72
N ALA A 257 1.07 7.24 -12.20
CA ALA A 257 1.49 8.41 -11.47
C ALA A 257 0.93 9.67 -12.16
N PHE A 258 0.53 10.63 -11.35
CA PHE A 258 0.05 11.94 -11.75
C PHE A 258 0.81 13.04 -10.99
N GLY A 259 1.28 14.05 -11.69
CA GLY A 259 2.07 15.15 -11.12
C GLY A 259 2.28 16.28 -12.11
N GLU A 260 3.20 17.18 -11.84
CA GLU A 260 3.59 18.22 -12.79
C GLU A 260 4.22 17.59 -14.04
N SER A 261 3.95 18.19 -15.21
CA SER A 261 4.35 17.61 -16.51
C SER A 261 5.85 17.44 -16.67
N ASP A 262 6.66 18.31 -16.06
CA ASP A 262 8.12 18.19 -16.07
C ASP A 262 8.61 17.01 -15.23
N ALA A 263 8.01 16.80 -14.04
CA ALA A 263 8.30 15.66 -13.18
C ALA A 263 7.89 14.34 -13.84
N ILE A 264 6.68 14.29 -14.41
CA ILE A 264 6.21 13.11 -15.16
C ILE A 264 7.10 12.80 -16.34
N ARG A 265 7.57 13.82 -17.08
CA ARG A 265 8.52 13.64 -18.20
C ARG A 265 9.83 13.01 -17.74
N GLN A 266 10.37 13.43 -16.59
CA GLN A 266 11.55 12.80 -16.00
C GLN A 266 11.29 11.35 -15.56
N MET A 267 10.09 11.04 -15.05
CA MET A 267 9.69 9.67 -14.75
C MET A 267 9.56 8.81 -16.01
N VAL A 268 9.09 9.38 -17.13
CA VAL A 268 9.07 8.72 -18.45
C VAL A 268 10.50 8.38 -18.90
N VAL A 269 11.43 9.33 -18.82
CA VAL A 269 12.85 9.08 -19.16
C VAL A 269 13.43 7.95 -18.29
N ALA A 270 13.16 7.97 -16.99
CA ALA A 270 13.60 6.91 -16.08
C ALA A 270 13.01 5.54 -16.45
N LYS A 271 11.72 5.51 -16.89
CA LYS A 271 11.02 4.31 -17.31
C LYS A 271 11.56 3.73 -18.62
N GLN A 272 12.00 4.57 -19.56
CA GLN A 272 12.63 4.12 -20.81
C GLN A 272 13.80 3.16 -20.59
N PHE A 273 14.58 3.41 -19.53
CA PHE A 273 15.73 2.58 -19.14
C PHE A 273 15.39 1.46 -18.14
N SER A 274 14.14 1.36 -17.69
CA SER A 274 13.67 0.33 -16.75
C SER A 274 12.98 -0.83 -17.47
N ASP A 275 11.90 -0.55 -18.19
CA ASP A 275 11.04 -1.56 -18.84
C ASP A 275 10.48 -1.12 -20.18
N ALA A 276 10.90 0.03 -20.70
CA ALA A 276 10.48 0.67 -21.93
C ALA A 276 8.98 1.05 -21.98
N ALA A 277 8.06 0.12 -21.70
CA ALA A 277 6.61 0.36 -21.72
C ALA A 277 5.88 -0.55 -20.73
N THR A 278 4.72 -0.10 -20.27
CA THR A 278 3.81 -0.94 -19.48
C THR A 278 3.05 -1.89 -20.40
N ASN A 279 2.71 -3.10 -19.90
CA ASN A 279 2.03 -4.16 -20.64
C ASN A 279 0.87 -3.63 -21.49
N THR A 280 1.02 -3.64 -22.82
CA THR A 280 0.07 -3.06 -23.78
C THR A 280 -1.29 -3.77 -23.76
N PRO A 281 -1.37 -5.11 -23.82
CA PRO A 281 -2.65 -5.81 -23.69
C PRO A 281 -3.44 -5.46 -22.43
N ALA A 282 -2.76 -5.37 -21.29
CA ALA A 282 -3.41 -5.00 -20.04
C ALA A 282 -4.01 -3.58 -20.07
N GLN A 283 -3.33 -2.63 -20.72
CA GLN A 283 -3.82 -1.26 -20.89
C GLN A 283 -5.07 -1.20 -21.77
N TYR A 284 -5.10 -1.92 -22.90
CA TYR A 284 -6.28 -1.99 -23.77
C TYR A 284 -7.47 -2.65 -23.06
N ILE A 285 -7.25 -3.75 -22.34
CA ILE A 285 -8.30 -4.41 -21.54
C ILE A 285 -8.88 -3.43 -20.51
N LEU A 286 -8.02 -2.69 -19.80
CA LEU A 286 -8.49 -1.71 -18.82
C LEU A 286 -9.28 -0.58 -19.48
N LEU A 287 -8.78 -0.04 -20.60
CA LEU A 287 -9.44 1.03 -21.35
C LEU A 287 -10.87 0.61 -21.73
N GLU A 288 -11.02 -0.57 -22.33
CA GLU A 288 -12.34 -1.09 -22.69
C GLU A 288 -13.21 -1.40 -21.47
N PHE A 289 -12.60 -1.89 -20.37
CA PHE A 289 -13.33 -2.14 -19.13
C PHE A 289 -13.91 -0.84 -18.55
N ILE A 290 -13.16 0.27 -18.64
CA ILE A 290 -13.64 1.60 -18.23
C ILE A 290 -14.71 2.12 -19.20
N ARG A 291 -14.45 2.08 -20.51
CA ARG A 291 -15.38 2.56 -21.55
C ARG A 291 -16.75 1.87 -21.51
N ARG A 292 -16.77 0.58 -21.14
CA ARG A 292 -18.00 -0.21 -20.95
C ARG A 292 -18.68 0.03 -19.59
N GLY A 293 -18.19 0.96 -18.76
CA GLY A 293 -18.72 1.27 -17.42
C GLY A 293 -18.54 0.15 -16.38
N LEU A 294 -17.71 -0.86 -16.67
CA LEU A 294 -17.54 -2.03 -15.82
C LEU A 294 -16.70 -1.75 -14.59
N LEU A 295 -15.76 -0.78 -14.66
CA LEU A 295 -14.89 -0.46 -13.53
C LEU A 295 -15.65 0.12 -12.33
N ASP A 296 -16.57 1.04 -12.59
CA ASP A 296 -17.34 1.67 -11.50
C ASP A 296 -18.31 0.67 -10.85
N ARG A 297 -18.93 -0.19 -11.66
CA ARG A 297 -19.74 -1.30 -11.15
C ARG A 297 -18.91 -2.25 -10.28
N GLN A 298 -17.74 -2.65 -10.74
CA GLN A 298 -16.79 -3.51 -10.00
C GLN A 298 -16.39 -2.88 -8.67
N ILE A 299 -16.10 -1.57 -8.64
CA ILE A 299 -15.77 -0.83 -7.43
C ILE A 299 -16.93 -0.88 -6.44
N GLN A 300 -18.19 -0.64 -6.87
CA GLN A 300 -19.35 -0.68 -5.98
C GLN A 300 -19.57 -2.08 -5.39
N GLU A 301 -19.49 -3.11 -6.23
CA GLU A 301 -19.59 -4.51 -5.77
C GLU A 301 -18.47 -4.86 -4.77
N ASN A 302 -17.24 -4.38 -4.99
CA ASN A 302 -16.14 -4.57 -4.08
C ASN A 302 -16.36 -3.84 -2.75
N ILE A 303 -16.88 -2.62 -2.75
CA ILE A 303 -17.20 -1.85 -1.55
C ILE A 303 -18.17 -2.63 -0.65
N GLU A 304 -19.26 -3.13 -1.20
CA GLU A 304 -20.27 -3.90 -0.45
C GLU A 304 -19.67 -5.20 0.10
N PHE A 305 -18.95 -5.93 -0.74
CA PHE A 305 -18.33 -7.20 -0.39
C PHE A 305 -17.31 -7.07 0.74
N TYR A 306 -16.37 -6.12 0.63
CA TYR A 306 -15.32 -5.94 1.64
C TYR A 306 -15.83 -5.25 2.90
N ARG A 307 -16.87 -4.40 2.81
CA ARG A 307 -17.56 -3.86 3.98
C ARG A 307 -18.13 -4.99 4.84
N ALA A 308 -18.85 -5.93 4.22
CA ALA A 308 -19.43 -7.07 4.94
C ALA A 308 -18.37 -7.96 5.61
N LYS A 309 -17.20 -8.15 4.98
CA LYS A 309 -16.08 -8.89 5.57
C LYS A 309 -15.45 -8.12 6.73
N ARG A 310 -15.22 -6.80 6.58
CA ARG A 310 -14.70 -5.93 7.64
C ARG A 310 -15.61 -5.95 8.87
N ASP A 311 -16.90 -5.75 8.68
CA ASP A 311 -17.91 -5.72 9.76
C ASP A 311 -17.95 -7.05 10.49
N PHE A 312 -17.93 -8.15 9.75
CA PHE A 312 -17.89 -9.48 10.33
C PHE A 312 -16.61 -9.70 11.17
N MET A 313 -15.42 -9.36 10.63
CA MET A 313 -14.17 -9.50 11.39
C MET A 313 -14.17 -8.65 12.65
N LEU A 314 -14.61 -7.39 12.59
CA LEU A 314 -14.70 -6.52 13.76
C LEU A 314 -15.63 -7.10 14.84
N ALA A 315 -16.80 -7.64 14.45
CA ALA A 315 -17.71 -8.29 15.38
C ALA A 315 -17.10 -9.53 16.05
N GLN A 316 -16.32 -10.33 15.30
CA GLN A 316 -15.59 -11.46 15.89
C GLN A 316 -14.48 -10.99 16.86
N MET A 317 -13.78 -9.91 16.53
CA MET A 317 -12.76 -9.33 17.43
C MET A 317 -13.38 -8.79 18.71
N ASP A 318 -14.50 -8.06 18.61
CA ASP A 318 -15.25 -7.56 19.78
C ASP A 318 -15.70 -8.70 20.72
N ARG A 319 -15.99 -9.88 20.16
CA ARG A 319 -16.42 -11.07 20.90
C ARG A 319 -15.27 -11.85 21.53
N HIS A 320 -14.15 -11.97 20.84
CA HIS A 320 -13.12 -12.95 21.18
C HIS A 320 -11.84 -12.33 21.75
N PHE A 321 -11.50 -11.09 21.42
CA PHE A 321 -10.29 -10.44 21.92
C PHE A 321 -10.50 -9.93 23.34
N PRO A 322 -9.46 -9.98 24.19
CA PRO A 322 -9.51 -9.39 25.54
C PRO A 322 -9.46 -7.86 25.48
N ARG A 323 -9.90 -7.20 26.54
CA ARG A 323 -9.99 -5.72 26.63
C ARG A 323 -8.64 -5.02 26.64
N GLU A 324 -7.59 -5.73 26.95
CA GLU A 324 -6.21 -5.26 27.00
C GLU A 324 -5.61 -5.07 25.59
N ALA A 325 -6.15 -5.75 24.59
CA ALA A 325 -5.82 -5.53 23.19
C ALA A 325 -6.70 -4.42 22.60
N THR A 326 -6.12 -3.57 21.74
CA THR A 326 -6.86 -2.53 21.03
C THR A 326 -6.64 -2.66 19.52
N TRP A 327 -7.61 -2.20 18.72
CA TRP A 327 -7.51 -2.32 17.28
C TRP A 327 -8.17 -1.15 16.53
N SER A 328 -7.71 -0.92 15.32
CA SER A 328 -8.30 0.09 14.44
C SER A 328 -9.68 -0.36 13.92
N ARG A 329 -10.54 0.62 13.63
CA ARG A 329 -11.86 0.40 12.99
C ARG A 329 -11.90 1.13 11.66
N PRO A 330 -11.32 0.52 10.60
CA PRO A 330 -11.15 1.18 9.30
C PRO A 330 -12.49 1.41 8.62
N ARG A 331 -12.62 2.56 7.93
CA ARG A 331 -13.78 2.91 7.12
C ARG A 331 -13.62 2.52 5.65
N GLY A 332 -12.63 1.66 5.34
CA GLY A 332 -12.29 1.20 4.01
C GLY A 332 -10.99 0.40 3.98
N GLY A 333 -10.49 0.08 2.78
CA GLY A 333 -9.25 -0.67 2.60
C GLY A 333 -9.38 -2.15 2.93
N PHE A 334 -8.29 -2.76 3.43
CA PHE A 334 -8.21 -4.21 3.65
C PHE A 334 -7.75 -4.63 5.05
N PHE A 335 -7.33 -3.67 5.91
CA PHE A 335 -6.54 -3.99 7.09
C PHE A 335 -7.15 -3.49 8.39
N ILE A 336 -7.00 -4.31 9.43
CA ILE A 336 -7.17 -3.93 10.82
C ILE A 336 -5.81 -4.06 11.50
N PHE A 337 -5.41 -3.03 12.26
CA PHE A 337 -4.15 -3.01 13.00
C PHE A 337 -4.43 -3.18 14.47
N VAL A 338 -3.79 -4.18 15.07
CA VAL A 338 -3.97 -4.55 16.46
C VAL A 338 -2.75 -4.12 17.26
N LYS A 339 -2.98 -3.56 18.42
CA LYS A 339 -1.97 -3.29 19.44
C LYS A 339 -2.23 -4.21 20.64
N LEU A 340 -1.28 -5.07 20.91
CA LEU A 340 -1.22 -5.95 22.07
C LEU A 340 -0.74 -5.19 23.31
N PRO A 341 -0.94 -5.71 24.52
CA PRO A 341 -0.27 -5.22 25.72
C PRO A 341 1.23 -5.06 25.52
N ILE A 342 1.82 -4.07 26.21
CA ILE A 342 3.23 -3.63 25.96
C ILE A 342 4.27 -4.74 26.23
N ASN A 343 3.96 -5.67 27.08
CA ASN A 343 4.80 -6.80 27.47
C ASN A 343 4.66 -8.04 26.57
N MET A 344 3.80 -7.98 25.54
CA MET A 344 3.61 -9.07 24.59
C MET A 344 4.42 -8.84 23.32
N ASP A 345 4.96 -9.92 22.74
CA ASP A 345 5.64 -9.90 21.45
C ASP A 345 4.77 -10.58 20.38
N ALA A 346 4.48 -9.83 19.29
CA ALA A 346 3.67 -10.35 18.19
C ALA A 346 4.39 -11.42 17.36
N GLY A 347 5.73 -11.48 17.41
CA GLY A 347 6.53 -12.54 16.77
C GLY A 347 6.37 -13.87 17.49
N GLU A 348 6.42 -13.87 18.82
CA GLU A 348 6.17 -15.07 19.63
C GLU A 348 4.71 -15.55 19.47
N LEU A 349 3.76 -14.61 19.50
CA LEU A 349 2.35 -14.90 19.24
C LEU A 349 2.15 -15.51 17.84
N PHE A 350 2.86 -15.01 16.82
CA PHE A 350 2.80 -15.51 15.45
C PHE A 350 3.24 -16.95 15.33
N GLN A 351 4.35 -17.35 15.97
CA GLN A 351 4.84 -18.74 15.93
C GLN A 351 3.77 -19.71 16.46
N ARG A 352 3.17 -19.39 17.60
CA ARG A 352 2.11 -20.22 18.20
C ARG A 352 0.82 -20.22 17.38
N ALA A 353 0.52 -19.12 16.70
CA ALA A 353 -0.63 -19.05 15.80
C ALA A 353 -0.44 -19.94 14.57
N VAL A 354 0.77 -19.99 14.00
CA VAL A 354 1.12 -20.88 12.87
C VAL A 354 0.99 -22.34 13.27
N ASP A 355 1.40 -22.72 14.49
CA ASP A 355 1.23 -24.09 15.01
C ASP A 355 -0.26 -24.49 15.13
N ARG A 356 -1.15 -23.50 15.17
CA ARG A 356 -2.62 -23.65 15.17
C ARG A 356 -3.27 -23.33 13.82
N ASN A 357 -2.49 -23.37 12.74
CA ASN A 357 -2.92 -23.12 11.37
C ASN A 357 -3.54 -21.73 11.16
N VAL A 358 -3.09 -20.71 11.88
CA VAL A 358 -3.51 -19.31 11.72
C VAL A 358 -2.30 -18.42 11.45
N ALA A 359 -2.41 -17.54 10.44
CA ALA A 359 -1.33 -16.61 10.12
C ALA A 359 -1.82 -15.16 9.97
N PHE A 360 -1.00 -14.23 10.45
CA PHE A 360 -1.16 -12.78 10.32
C PHE A 360 0.19 -12.13 10.00
N VAL A 361 0.27 -10.81 9.88
CA VAL A 361 1.56 -10.12 9.75
C VAL A 361 1.91 -9.45 11.08
N THR A 362 3.10 -9.71 11.60
CA THR A 362 3.65 -8.98 12.76
C THR A 362 3.85 -7.51 12.41
N GLY A 363 3.75 -6.62 13.40
CA GLY A 363 3.82 -5.17 13.15
C GLY A 363 5.21 -4.65 12.86
N GLN A 364 6.25 -5.21 13.48
CA GLN A 364 7.63 -4.74 13.39
C GLN A 364 8.11 -4.38 11.96
N PRO A 365 7.83 -5.18 10.89
CA PRO A 365 8.27 -4.85 9.53
C PRO A 365 7.73 -3.53 8.97
N PHE A 366 6.67 -2.98 9.56
CA PHE A 366 6.11 -1.68 9.18
C PHE A 366 6.75 -0.49 9.90
N PHE A 367 7.63 -0.74 10.87
CA PHE A 367 8.29 0.29 11.66
C PHE A 367 9.75 0.43 11.21
N VAL A 368 10.07 1.55 10.59
CA VAL A 368 11.40 1.81 10.03
C VAL A 368 12.49 2.01 11.08
N ASP A 369 12.11 2.18 12.34
CA ASP A 369 12.98 2.29 13.52
C ASP A 369 13.14 0.97 14.30
N GLY A 370 12.51 -0.12 13.82
CA GLY A 370 12.55 -1.42 14.46
C GLY A 370 11.60 -1.61 15.65
N SER A 371 10.79 -0.62 16.00
CA SER A 371 9.77 -0.73 17.03
C SER A 371 8.55 -1.57 16.58
N GLY A 372 7.45 -1.55 17.33
CA GLY A 372 6.18 -2.17 16.94
C GLY A 372 6.08 -3.67 17.24
N HIS A 373 6.94 -4.23 18.11
CA HIS A 373 6.95 -5.65 18.50
C HIS A 373 5.60 -6.13 19.07
N ASN A 374 4.88 -5.25 19.76
CA ASN A 374 3.56 -5.57 20.34
C ASN A 374 2.40 -5.19 19.40
N THR A 375 2.62 -5.24 18.10
CA THR A 375 1.56 -4.93 17.12
C THR A 375 1.48 -5.99 16.03
N LEU A 376 0.30 -6.11 15.41
CA LEU A 376 0.09 -7.01 14.27
C LEU A 376 -0.96 -6.44 13.32
N ARG A 377 -0.93 -6.89 12.07
CA ARG A 377 -1.88 -6.53 11.03
C ARG A 377 -2.71 -7.74 10.62
N LEU A 378 -4.02 -7.58 10.60
CA LEU A 378 -4.98 -8.53 10.07
C LEU A 378 -5.56 -8.01 8.75
N SER A 379 -5.73 -8.90 7.78
CA SER A 379 -6.43 -8.63 6.51
C SER A 379 -7.73 -9.42 6.46
N TYR A 380 -8.83 -8.72 6.16
CA TYR A 380 -10.13 -9.35 5.91
C TYR A 380 -10.41 -9.59 4.43
N SER A 381 -9.44 -9.31 3.54
CA SER A 381 -9.71 -9.28 2.11
C SER A 381 -10.00 -10.65 1.50
N GLN A 382 -9.23 -11.70 1.84
CA GLN A 382 -9.35 -13.02 1.19
C GLN A 382 -10.16 -14.05 1.99
N ALA A 383 -9.87 -14.19 3.29
CA ALA A 383 -10.44 -15.25 4.12
C ALA A 383 -11.99 -15.25 4.11
N GLY A 384 -12.58 -16.43 4.06
CA GLY A 384 -14.01 -16.62 4.19
C GLY A 384 -14.52 -16.32 5.60
N LYS A 385 -15.84 -16.12 5.80
CA LYS A 385 -16.41 -15.82 7.12
C LYS A 385 -16.07 -16.89 8.16
N LYS A 386 -16.17 -18.17 7.80
CA LYS A 386 -15.83 -19.28 8.71
C LYS A 386 -14.37 -19.25 9.14
N ASP A 387 -13.48 -18.96 8.20
CA ASP A 387 -12.05 -18.88 8.46
C ASP A 387 -11.71 -17.65 9.31
N ILE A 388 -12.34 -16.49 9.04
CA ILE A 388 -12.21 -15.28 9.87
C ILE A 388 -12.63 -15.57 11.31
N GLU A 389 -13.79 -16.19 11.53
CA GLU A 389 -14.28 -16.53 12.86
C GLU A 389 -13.32 -17.46 13.61
N ALA A 390 -12.89 -18.54 12.95
CA ALA A 390 -11.96 -19.51 13.53
C ALA A 390 -10.62 -18.86 13.90
N ALA A 391 -10.03 -18.09 12.95
CA ALA A 391 -8.74 -17.44 13.16
C ALA A 391 -8.80 -16.35 14.26
N ILE A 392 -9.83 -15.51 14.28
CA ILE A 392 -9.98 -14.46 15.29
C ILE A 392 -10.19 -15.06 16.68
N ARG A 393 -10.98 -16.14 16.79
CA ARG A 393 -11.17 -16.87 18.05
C ARG A 393 -9.85 -17.43 18.55
N GLU A 394 -9.05 -18.04 17.67
CA GLU A 394 -7.77 -18.64 18.04
C GLU A 394 -6.74 -17.60 18.46
N ILE A 395 -6.59 -16.49 17.72
CA ILE A 395 -5.72 -15.38 18.11
C ILE A 395 -6.18 -14.82 19.47
N GLY A 396 -7.49 -14.65 19.67
CA GLY A 396 -8.04 -14.16 20.93
C GLY A 396 -7.73 -15.09 22.13
N ASN A 397 -7.78 -16.41 21.92
CA ASN A 397 -7.40 -17.41 22.93
C ASN A 397 -5.91 -17.31 23.26
N LEU A 398 -5.05 -17.23 22.26
CA LEU A 398 -3.60 -17.08 22.45
C LEU A 398 -3.25 -15.82 23.26
N ILE A 399 -3.91 -14.68 22.97
CA ILE A 399 -3.69 -13.43 23.71
C ILE A 399 -4.14 -13.61 25.18
N LYS A 400 -5.27 -14.28 25.43
CA LYS A 400 -5.76 -14.53 26.79
C LYS A 400 -4.87 -15.49 27.58
N ASP A 401 -4.35 -16.52 26.93
CA ASP A 401 -3.40 -17.47 27.53
C ASP A 401 -2.12 -16.73 27.99
N ASP A 402 -1.60 -15.79 27.19
CA ASP A 402 -0.44 -14.97 27.57
C ASP A 402 -0.73 -14.03 28.75
N LEU A 403 -1.93 -13.44 28.77
CA LEU A 403 -2.34 -12.56 29.88
C LEU A 403 -2.54 -13.32 31.20
N ALA A 404 -2.94 -14.59 31.12
CA ALA A 404 -3.11 -15.43 32.28
C ALA A 404 -1.78 -15.87 32.93
N GLY A 405 -0.65 -15.69 32.20
CA GLY A 405 0.66 -16.15 32.64
C GLY A 405 0.85 -17.68 32.50
N PRO A 406 2.03 -18.21 32.82
CA PRO A 406 2.28 -19.64 32.80
C PRO A 406 1.31 -20.32 33.77
N ARG A 407 0.53 -21.27 33.25
CA ARG A 407 -0.27 -22.14 34.12
C ARG A 407 0.70 -22.85 35.05
N PRO A 408 0.46 -22.83 36.39
CA PRO A 408 1.24 -23.70 37.26
C PRO A 408 1.10 -25.13 36.73
N ASP A 409 2.24 -25.77 36.52
CA ASP A 409 2.30 -27.18 36.09
C ASP A 409 1.31 -27.96 36.94
N ARG A 410 0.36 -28.65 36.31
CA ARG A 410 -0.39 -29.70 36.98
C ARG A 410 0.65 -30.76 37.33
N VAL A 411 1.06 -30.74 38.57
CA VAL A 411 1.77 -31.86 39.20
C VAL A 411 0.76 -33.01 39.18
N ASP A 412 0.94 -33.97 38.24
CA ASP A 412 0.27 -35.27 38.25
C ASP A 412 0.87 -36.14 39.37
#